data_74d09ff8b55e510b0010c6efa1b8c294
#
_entry.id   74d09ff8b55e510b0010c6efa1b8c294
#
_cell.length_a   1.000
_cell.length_b   1.000
_cell.length_c   1.000
_cell.angle_alpha   90.00
_cell.angle_beta   90.00
_cell.angle_gamma   90.00
#
_symmetry.space_group_name_H-M   'P 1'
#
loop_
_entity.id
_entity.type
_entity.pdbx_description
1 polymer ?
#
loop_
_entity_poly.entity_id
_entity_poly.type
_entity_poly.pdbx_seq_one_letter_code
_entity_poly.pdbx_strand_id
1 'polypeptide(L)'
;MLRAISIAAKSEPNQQFNPRLRSAVETAKEYLVPLDNIERAINKASDQKDLSEMVIEAYGPEGSAIIIEAITDNTNRTISEVKKILSDHDAKFANQGSVLWSFDHGADERGQNADQRGNWKPKFPQSISEESKAKLERLVEALDEHDDVQNITTNV
;
A
#
# COMPACT_ATOMS: atom_id res chain seq x y z
N MET A 1 -6.44 -1.12 6.80
CA MET A 1 -6.94 -2.40 7.31
C MET A 1 -8.31 -2.80 6.80
N LEU A 2 -9.32 -1.95 6.91
CA LEU A 2 -10.67 -2.27 6.43
C LEU A 2 -10.73 -2.54 4.92
N ARG A 3 -9.96 -1.81 4.11
CA ARG A 3 -9.87 -2.07 2.66
C ARG A 3 -9.25 -3.44 2.34
N ALA A 4 -8.27 -3.88 3.12
CA ALA A 4 -7.70 -5.22 2.96
C ALA A 4 -8.73 -6.32 3.23
N ILE A 5 -9.57 -6.13 4.25
CA ILE A 5 -10.70 -7.00 4.54
C ILE A 5 -11.69 -7.01 3.37
N SER A 6 -12.05 -5.85 2.86
CA SER A 6 -12.99 -5.71 1.74
C SER A 6 -12.48 -6.45 0.48
N ILE A 7 -11.22 -6.33 0.15
CA ILE A 7 -10.64 -7.04 -1.01
C ILE A 7 -10.62 -8.55 -0.79
N ALA A 8 -10.21 -9.00 0.40
CA ALA A 8 -10.21 -10.42 0.70
C ALA A 8 -11.63 -11.03 0.66
N ALA A 9 -12.62 -10.28 1.17
CA ALA A 9 -14.02 -10.71 1.19
C ALA A 9 -14.69 -10.70 -0.19
N LYS A 10 -14.11 -10.01 -1.17
CA LYS A 10 -14.67 -9.92 -2.53
C LYS A 10 -14.74 -11.27 -3.25
N SER A 11 -13.77 -12.14 -3.03
CA SER A 11 -13.74 -13.47 -3.64
C SER A 11 -14.59 -14.49 -2.87
N GLU A 12 -14.57 -14.42 -1.56
CA GLU A 12 -15.34 -15.29 -0.66
C GLU A 12 -15.56 -14.55 0.67
N PRO A 13 -16.80 -14.16 1.00
CA PRO A 13 -17.09 -13.41 2.22
C PRO A 13 -17.10 -14.27 3.48
N ASN A 14 -17.08 -15.59 3.36
CA ASN A 14 -17.07 -16.49 4.50
C ASN A 14 -15.64 -16.75 4.99
N GLN A 15 -15.34 -16.31 6.21
CA GLN A 15 -14.03 -16.50 6.83
C GLN A 15 -13.59 -17.96 6.93
N GLN A 16 -14.54 -18.90 7.07
CA GLN A 16 -14.22 -20.32 7.16
C GLN A 16 -13.56 -20.87 5.90
N PHE A 17 -13.92 -20.31 4.73
CA PHE A 17 -13.44 -20.76 3.44
C PHE A 17 -12.40 -19.81 2.82
N ASN A 18 -12.08 -18.71 3.50
CA ASN A 18 -11.15 -17.69 3.01
C ASN A 18 -10.03 -17.41 4.02
N PRO A 19 -8.89 -18.12 3.93
CA PRO A 19 -7.75 -17.89 4.84
C PRO A 19 -7.21 -16.46 4.79
N ARG A 20 -7.23 -15.83 3.62
CA ARG A 20 -6.78 -14.44 3.44
C ARG A 20 -7.67 -13.46 4.21
N LEU A 21 -8.98 -13.64 4.14
CA LEU A 21 -9.93 -12.84 4.90
C LEU A 21 -9.76 -13.06 6.39
N ARG A 22 -9.56 -14.28 6.82
CA ARG A 22 -9.33 -14.62 8.24
C ARG A 22 -8.10 -13.90 8.78
N SER A 23 -6.99 -13.95 8.07
CA SER A 23 -5.76 -13.24 8.46
C SER A 23 -5.95 -11.73 8.53
N ALA A 24 -6.64 -11.15 7.56
CA ALA A 24 -6.93 -9.72 7.55
C ALA A 24 -7.82 -9.29 8.73
N VAL A 25 -8.80 -10.09 9.08
CA VAL A 25 -9.68 -9.86 10.23
C VAL A 25 -8.92 -9.98 11.55
N GLU A 26 -8.08 -10.98 11.71
CA GLU A 26 -7.24 -11.14 12.91
C GLU A 26 -6.31 -9.95 13.11
N THR A 27 -5.64 -9.50 12.05
CA THR A 27 -4.80 -8.30 12.08
C THR A 27 -5.60 -7.08 12.51
N ALA A 28 -6.78 -6.88 11.95
CA ALA A 28 -7.64 -5.74 12.33
C ALA A 28 -8.06 -5.79 13.80
N LYS A 29 -8.32 -6.99 14.33
CA LYS A 29 -8.63 -7.17 15.76
C LYS A 29 -7.44 -6.85 16.67
N GLU A 30 -6.24 -7.23 16.27
CA GLU A 30 -5.00 -6.88 16.98
C GLU A 30 -4.80 -5.35 17.09
N TYR A 31 -5.21 -4.61 16.06
CA TYR A 31 -5.19 -3.16 16.07
C TYR A 31 -6.45 -2.52 16.66
N LEU A 32 -7.26 -3.28 17.36
CA LEU A 32 -8.47 -2.83 18.08
C LEU A 32 -9.52 -2.18 17.17
N VAL A 33 -9.60 -2.60 15.91
CA VAL A 33 -10.68 -2.16 15.02
C VAL A 33 -12.02 -2.75 15.51
N PRO A 34 -13.07 -1.94 15.68
CA PRO A 34 -14.37 -2.42 16.13
C PRO A 34 -14.95 -3.50 15.21
N LEU A 35 -15.53 -4.54 15.81
CA LEU A 35 -16.15 -5.64 15.07
C LEU A 35 -17.21 -5.17 14.07
N ASP A 36 -18.01 -4.18 14.44
CA ASP A 36 -19.03 -3.59 13.56
C ASP A 36 -18.40 -3.04 12.27
N ASN A 37 -17.24 -2.42 12.37
CA ASN A 37 -16.52 -1.89 11.21
C ASN A 37 -15.97 -3.01 10.33
N ILE A 38 -15.48 -4.08 10.94
CA ILE A 38 -15.00 -5.27 10.24
C ILE A 38 -16.16 -5.94 9.48
N GLU A 39 -17.28 -6.16 10.13
CA GLU A 39 -18.47 -6.76 9.51
C GLU A 39 -19.03 -5.90 8.38
N ARG A 40 -19.07 -4.57 8.55
CA ARG A 40 -19.49 -3.64 7.49
C ARG A 40 -18.56 -3.72 6.30
N ALA A 41 -17.24 -3.83 6.51
CA ALA A 41 -16.28 -3.96 5.44
C ALA A 41 -16.46 -5.26 4.64
N ILE A 42 -16.77 -6.37 5.32
CA ILE A 42 -17.05 -7.66 4.69
C ILE A 42 -18.35 -7.58 3.88
N ASN A 43 -19.42 -7.05 4.46
CA ASN A 43 -20.72 -6.94 3.82
C ASN A 43 -20.68 -5.98 2.62
N LYS A 44 -19.99 -4.87 2.74
CA LYS A 44 -19.82 -3.89 1.67
C LYS A 44 -19.04 -4.47 0.48
N ALA A 45 -18.11 -5.37 0.72
CA ALA A 45 -17.33 -6.02 -0.32
C ALA A 45 -18.17 -6.99 -1.17
N SER A 46 -19.20 -7.62 -0.60
CA SER A 46 -20.12 -8.45 -1.37
C SER A 46 -20.99 -7.63 -2.32
N ASP A 47 -21.22 -6.35 -2.00
CA ASP A 47 -22.00 -5.41 -2.81
C ASP A 47 -21.13 -4.57 -3.77
N GLN A 48 -19.85 -4.38 -3.47
CA GLN A 48 -18.89 -3.62 -4.28
C GLN A 48 -17.90 -4.52 -5.00
N LYS A 49 -18.10 -4.69 -6.31
CA LYS A 49 -17.26 -5.56 -7.15
C LYS A 49 -15.97 -4.91 -7.67
N ASP A 50 -15.67 -3.64 -7.33
CA ASP A 50 -14.73 -2.80 -8.08
C ASP A 50 -13.49 -2.31 -7.31
N LEU A 51 -13.12 -2.95 -6.18
CA LEU A 51 -11.85 -2.64 -5.50
C LEU A 51 -10.66 -3.27 -6.22
N SER A 52 -9.65 -2.47 -6.53
CA SER A 52 -8.43 -2.89 -7.20
C SER A 52 -7.21 -2.58 -6.35
N GLU A 53 -6.25 -3.49 -6.34
CA GLU A 53 -4.92 -3.26 -5.81
C GLU A 53 -4.06 -2.62 -6.91
N MET A 54 -3.22 -1.65 -6.54
CA MET A 54 -2.29 -1.02 -7.47
C MET A 54 -0.98 -0.68 -6.79
N VAL A 55 0.08 -0.64 -7.58
CA VAL A 55 1.41 -0.21 -7.15
C VAL A 55 1.80 1.03 -7.96
N ILE A 56 2.14 2.10 -7.27
CA ILE A 56 2.61 3.35 -7.85
C ILE A 56 4.09 3.49 -7.54
N GLU A 57 4.86 3.85 -8.54
CA GLU A 57 6.29 4.09 -8.44
C GLU A 57 6.57 5.58 -8.53
N ALA A 58 7.51 6.07 -7.73
CA ALA A 58 7.87 7.47 -7.70
C ALA A 58 9.35 7.69 -7.37
N TYR A 59 9.85 8.88 -7.73
CA TYR A 59 11.14 9.38 -7.32
C TYR A 59 10.96 10.53 -6.33
N GLY A 60 11.61 10.42 -5.18
CA GLY A 60 11.63 11.43 -4.15
C GLY A 60 12.89 12.33 -4.21
N PRO A 61 13.20 13.04 -3.11
CA PRO A 61 14.38 13.90 -3.01
C PRO A 61 15.67 13.13 -3.35
N GLU A 62 16.57 13.79 -4.07
CA GLU A 62 17.87 13.23 -4.51
C GLU A 62 17.74 11.92 -5.32
N GLY A 63 16.61 11.71 -6.00
CA GLY A 63 16.35 10.52 -6.81
C GLY A 63 16.06 9.28 -5.99
N SER A 64 15.67 9.40 -4.72
CA SER A 64 15.24 8.29 -3.90
C SER A 64 14.05 7.55 -4.52
N ALA A 65 14.06 6.24 -4.42
CA ALA A 65 13.01 5.39 -4.98
C ALA A 65 11.88 5.18 -3.96
N ILE A 66 10.65 5.30 -4.42
CA ILE A 66 9.45 5.15 -3.59
C ILE A 66 8.49 4.18 -4.25
N ILE A 67 8.00 3.21 -3.49
CA ILE A 67 6.91 2.32 -3.89
C ILE A 67 5.70 2.63 -3.01
N ILE A 68 4.57 2.89 -3.65
CA ILE A 68 3.31 3.19 -2.99
C ILE A 68 2.31 2.10 -3.36
N GLU A 69 1.84 1.37 -2.37
CA GLU A 69 0.80 0.36 -2.56
C GLU A 69 -0.55 0.96 -2.17
N ALA A 70 -1.51 0.86 -3.05
CA ALA A 70 -2.84 1.40 -2.86
C ALA A 70 -3.93 0.40 -3.20
N ILE A 71 -5.09 0.58 -2.59
CA ILE A 71 -6.30 -0.17 -2.82
C ILE A 71 -7.42 0.82 -3.07
N THR A 72 -8.05 0.77 -4.24
CA THR A 72 -9.02 1.77 -4.64
C THR A 72 -10.18 1.21 -5.45
N ASP A 73 -11.30 1.89 -5.39
CA ASP A 73 -12.46 1.67 -6.28
C ASP A 73 -12.36 2.51 -7.58
N ASN A 74 -11.41 3.44 -7.65
CA ASN A 74 -11.18 4.29 -8.82
C ASN A 74 -9.69 4.58 -9.01
N THR A 75 -9.05 3.81 -9.86
CA THR A 75 -7.61 3.91 -10.12
C THR A 75 -7.19 5.27 -10.69
N ASN A 76 -7.99 5.84 -11.59
CA ASN A 76 -7.70 7.15 -12.20
C ASN A 76 -7.70 8.28 -11.17
N ARG A 77 -8.67 8.27 -10.26
CA ARG A 77 -8.73 9.23 -9.15
C ARG A 77 -7.50 9.11 -8.26
N THR A 78 -7.17 7.90 -7.83
CA THR A 78 -6.02 7.64 -6.95
C THR A 78 -4.71 8.08 -7.58
N ILE A 79 -4.49 7.77 -8.85
CA ILE A 79 -3.31 8.21 -9.60
C ILE A 79 -3.23 9.74 -9.64
N SER A 80 -4.33 10.42 -9.94
CA SER A 80 -4.36 11.89 -10.01
C SER A 80 -4.08 12.53 -8.66
N GLU A 81 -4.66 12.02 -7.59
CA GLU A 81 -4.47 12.52 -6.24
C GLU A 81 -3.04 12.27 -5.74
N VAL A 82 -2.48 11.08 -5.99
CA VAL A 82 -1.09 10.77 -5.64
C VAL A 82 -0.11 11.62 -6.43
N LYS A 83 -0.34 11.81 -7.73
CA LYS A 83 0.48 12.73 -8.56
C LYS A 83 0.51 14.14 -7.99
N LYS A 84 -0.63 14.63 -7.51
CA LYS A 84 -0.71 15.95 -6.88
C LYS A 84 0.12 16.01 -5.60
N ILE A 85 0.01 15.03 -4.73
CA ILE A 85 0.79 14.95 -3.50
C ILE A 85 2.29 14.93 -3.81
N LEU A 86 2.71 14.11 -4.78
CA LEU A 86 4.10 14.04 -5.23
C LEU A 86 4.59 15.39 -5.74
N SER A 87 3.82 16.05 -6.59
CA SER A 87 4.14 17.37 -7.14
C SER A 87 4.26 18.44 -6.06
N ASP A 88 3.36 18.45 -5.08
CA ASP A 88 3.36 19.40 -3.96
C ASP A 88 4.59 19.25 -3.03
N HIS A 89 5.26 18.11 -3.10
CA HIS A 89 6.45 17.78 -2.28
C HIS A 89 7.73 17.61 -3.12
N ASP A 90 7.78 18.18 -4.33
CA ASP A 90 8.94 18.12 -5.23
C ASP A 90 9.35 16.70 -5.64
N ALA A 91 8.43 15.76 -5.61
CA ALA A 91 8.62 14.39 -6.07
C ALA A 91 8.03 14.18 -7.46
N LYS A 92 8.42 13.10 -8.12
CA LYS A 92 7.99 12.77 -9.49
C LYS A 92 7.34 11.41 -9.55
N PHE A 93 6.20 11.35 -10.23
CA PHE A 93 5.59 10.09 -10.62
C PHE A 93 6.48 9.37 -11.64
N ALA A 94 6.76 8.09 -11.42
CA ALA A 94 7.59 7.27 -12.30
C ALA A 94 6.72 6.32 -13.15
N ASN A 95 7.25 5.95 -14.29
CA ASN A 95 6.62 4.94 -15.14
C ASN A 95 6.72 3.56 -14.50
N GLN A 96 5.78 2.69 -14.83
CA GLN A 96 5.77 1.31 -14.34
C GLN A 96 7.09 0.60 -14.66
N GLY A 97 7.69 -0.05 -13.67
CA GLY A 97 8.96 -0.75 -13.79
C GLY A 97 10.20 0.11 -13.59
N SER A 98 10.08 1.44 -13.51
CA SER A 98 11.23 2.35 -13.35
C SER A 98 11.93 2.21 -12.00
N VAL A 99 11.20 1.84 -10.97
CA VAL A 99 11.68 1.77 -9.57
C VAL A 99 11.65 0.34 -9.04
N LEU A 100 10.65 -0.45 -9.40
CA LEU A 100 10.43 -1.81 -8.87
C LEU A 100 11.64 -2.74 -9.07
N TRP A 101 12.40 -2.59 -10.15
CA TRP A 101 13.60 -3.39 -10.40
C TRP A 101 14.67 -3.25 -9.31
N SER A 102 14.69 -2.13 -8.62
CA SER A 102 15.65 -1.84 -7.53
C SER A 102 15.22 -2.39 -6.16
N PHE A 103 14.10 -3.09 -6.11
CA PHE A 103 13.58 -3.73 -4.90
C PHE A 103 13.42 -5.23 -5.09
N ASP A 104 13.66 -5.97 -4.01
CA ASP A 104 13.29 -7.37 -3.90
C ASP A 104 11.93 -7.48 -3.23
N HIS A 105 11.06 -8.28 -3.82
CA HIS A 105 9.82 -8.68 -3.20
C HIS A 105 10.07 -9.93 -2.37
N GLY A 106 10.19 -9.75 -1.05
CA GLY A 106 10.54 -10.84 -0.15
C GLY A 106 9.44 -11.90 -0.04
N ALA A 107 9.82 -13.17 -0.25
CA ALA A 107 9.09 -14.26 0.37
C ALA A 107 9.31 -14.20 1.89
N ASP A 108 8.32 -14.60 2.69
CA ASP A 108 8.54 -14.81 4.10
C ASP A 108 9.63 -15.89 4.31
N GLU A 109 10.15 -16.01 5.52
CA GLU A 109 11.18 -17.01 5.87
C GLU A 109 10.76 -18.45 5.60
N ARG A 110 9.48 -18.69 5.25
CA ARG A 110 8.90 -20.00 4.96
C ARG A 110 8.70 -20.27 3.47
N GLY A 111 9.10 -19.34 2.59
CA GLY A 111 8.92 -19.48 1.15
C GLY A 111 7.46 -19.46 0.69
N GLN A 112 6.54 -19.09 1.57
CA GLN A 112 5.14 -18.90 1.22
C GLN A 112 4.92 -17.45 0.78
N ASN A 113 4.12 -17.25 -0.27
CA ASN A 113 3.63 -15.93 -0.65
C ASN A 113 2.64 -15.44 0.42
N ALA A 114 3.17 -15.11 1.60
CA ALA A 114 2.45 -14.32 2.57
C ALA A 114 2.02 -13.03 1.89
N ASP A 115 0.84 -12.54 2.23
CA ASP A 115 0.25 -11.31 1.74
C ASP A 115 1.33 -10.33 1.23
N GLN A 116 1.43 -10.22 -0.09
CA GLN A 116 2.59 -9.62 -0.79
C GLN A 116 2.78 -8.13 -0.51
N ARG A 117 1.95 -7.56 0.34
CA ARG A 117 2.00 -6.14 0.70
C ARG A 117 3.06 -5.88 1.76
N GLY A 118 3.88 -4.89 1.51
CA GLY A 118 4.84 -4.39 2.48
C GLY A 118 6.17 -5.15 2.58
N ASN A 119 6.39 -6.17 1.75
CA ASN A 119 7.61 -6.97 1.76
C ASN A 119 8.67 -6.53 0.74
N TRP A 120 8.63 -5.27 0.34
CA TRP A 120 9.63 -4.71 -0.54
C TRP A 120 10.90 -4.37 0.23
N LYS A 121 12.04 -4.89 -0.22
CA LYS A 121 13.36 -4.57 0.34
C LYS A 121 14.23 -3.93 -0.72
N PRO A 122 14.87 -2.80 -0.44
CA PRO A 122 15.75 -2.16 -1.41
C PRO A 122 17.01 -3.02 -1.66
N LYS A 123 17.30 -3.27 -2.93
CA LYS A 123 18.56 -3.90 -3.35
C LYS A 123 19.74 -2.95 -3.20
N PHE A 124 19.48 -1.67 -3.41
CA PHE A 124 20.48 -0.61 -3.41
C PHE A 124 20.04 0.50 -2.46
N PRO A 125 20.26 0.35 -1.13
CA PRO A 125 19.95 1.41 -0.17
C PRO A 125 20.73 2.69 -0.52
N GLN A 126 20.03 3.82 -0.47
CA GLN A 126 20.58 5.13 -0.80
C GLN A 126 20.70 5.99 0.46
N SER A 127 21.81 6.72 0.58
CA SER A 127 21.95 7.77 1.58
C SER A 127 21.66 9.12 0.96
N ILE A 128 20.86 9.92 1.63
CA ILE A 128 20.52 11.29 1.23
C ILE A 128 20.85 12.27 2.36
N SER A 129 20.90 13.56 2.04
CA SER A 129 21.15 14.61 3.03
C SER A 129 20.03 14.67 4.09
N GLU A 130 20.32 15.21 5.27
CA GLU A 130 19.34 15.38 6.33
C GLU A 130 18.17 16.28 5.91
N GLU A 131 18.44 17.31 5.09
CA GLU A 131 17.39 18.15 4.50
C GLU A 131 16.47 17.33 3.60
N SER A 132 17.03 16.48 2.75
CA SER A 132 16.26 15.60 1.85
C SER A 132 15.51 14.51 2.61
N LYS A 133 16.04 13.99 3.70
CA LYS A 133 15.33 13.09 4.60
C LYS A 133 14.08 13.74 5.18
N ALA A 134 14.21 14.98 5.66
CA ALA A 134 13.07 15.72 6.20
C ALA A 134 11.99 15.96 5.14
N LYS A 135 12.38 16.24 3.91
CA LYS A 135 11.45 16.37 2.78
C LYS A 135 10.76 15.04 2.46
N LEU A 136 11.51 13.95 2.47
CA LEU A 136 10.98 12.60 2.22
C LEU A 136 9.99 12.19 3.31
N GLU A 137 10.29 12.45 4.58
CA GLU A 137 9.39 12.16 5.69
C GLU A 137 8.06 12.91 5.56
N ARG A 138 8.08 14.19 5.20
CA ARG A 138 6.87 14.97 4.93
C ARG A 138 6.06 14.41 3.77
N LEU A 139 6.72 13.97 2.71
CA LEU A 139 6.07 13.33 1.58
C LEU A 139 5.41 12.01 2.00
N VAL A 140 6.12 11.17 2.74
CA VAL A 140 5.60 9.89 3.23
C VAL A 140 4.39 10.11 4.14
N GLU A 141 4.44 11.09 5.04
CA GLU A 141 3.30 11.44 5.88
C GLU A 141 2.10 11.89 5.06
N ALA A 142 2.30 12.74 4.05
CA ALA A 142 1.23 13.22 3.18
C ALA A 142 0.60 12.08 2.36
N LEU A 143 1.41 11.14 1.89
CA LEU A 143 0.92 9.94 1.18
C LEU A 143 0.17 9.00 2.13
N ASP A 144 0.66 8.82 3.34
CA ASP A 144 0.05 7.95 4.34
C ASP A 144 -1.34 8.45 4.80
N GLU A 145 -1.56 9.75 4.77
CA GLU A 145 -2.86 10.36 5.04
C GLU A 145 -3.91 10.07 3.95
N HIS A 146 -3.50 9.66 2.77
CA HIS A 146 -4.43 9.31 1.70
C HIS A 146 -5.13 7.99 2.01
N ASP A 147 -6.47 7.98 1.95
CA ASP A 147 -7.30 6.83 2.34
C ASP A 147 -7.03 5.56 1.53
N ASP A 148 -6.65 5.69 0.26
CA ASP A 148 -6.40 4.56 -0.62
C ASP A 148 -5.00 3.97 -0.44
N VAL A 149 -4.04 4.73 0.09
CA VAL A 149 -2.66 4.28 0.32
C VAL A 149 -2.61 3.33 1.52
N GLN A 150 -2.04 2.15 1.31
CA GLN A 150 -1.94 1.10 2.33
C GLN A 150 -0.53 0.94 2.85
N ASN A 151 0.47 1.11 2.00
CA ASN A 151 1.86 0.95 2.38
C ASN A 151 2.78 1.79 1.50
N ILE A 152 3.88 2.25 2.09
CA ILE A 152 4.90 3.05 1.40
C ILE A 152 6.27 2.45 1.73
N THR A 153 7.07 2.19 0.71
CA THR A 153 8.43 1.67 0.86
C THR A 153 9.42 2.59 0.13
N THR A 154 10.54 2.88 0.75
CA THR A 154 11.61 3.69 0.17
C THR A 154 12.94 2.95 0.24
N ASN A 155 13.93 3.40 -0.56
CA ASN A 155 15.30 2.88 -0.53
C ASN A 155 16.25 3.70 0.37
N VAL A 156 15.72 4.56 1.18
CA VAL A 156 16.47 5.42 2.11
C VAL A 156 16.40 4.89 3.52
#